data_825455c651631caa673aa982c0e02d69
#
_entry.id   825455c651631caa673aa982c0e02d69
#
_cell.length_a   1.000
_cell.length_b   1.000
_cell.length_c   1.000
_cell.angle_alpha   90.00
_cell.angle_beta   90.00
_cell.angle_gamma   90.00
#
_symmetry.space_group_name_H-M   'P 1'
#
loop_
_entity.id
_entity.type
_entity.pdbx_description
1 polymer ?
#
loop_
_entity_poly.entity_id
_entity_poly.type
_entity_poly.pdbx_seq_one_letter_code
_entity_poly.pdbx_strand_id
1 'polypeptide(L)'
;MGTNSLSYMGSWCYEPAADLDQSLAGRLRRFPREPDVTVYALRSFAALVLRGWLRLYHRLEIEGQQNLPLDQSFVMAANHSSHLDTLCLLASLPLQKLHRAFPAAAEDYFFVRSSQLAIATIAVNALPFSRHHQVRRSLDLCGELLSHAGNILILFPEGTRTTSGEIGEFRSGIGKILAGSRVPVVPCFFCGTFQALPKGAWFPRPRSLRLRIGPPRTYATATQDRNSAEEISRDIREAVLALSSKE
;
A
#
# COMPACT_ATOMS: atom_id res chain seq x y z
N MET A 1 9.04 29.90 -58.45
CA MET A 1 7.75 29.85 -57.76
C MET A 1 7.62 28.51 -57.13
N GLY A 2 7.89 28.48 -55.82
CA GLY A 2 7.90 27.26 -55.03
C GLY A 2 6.58 27.07 -54.36
N THR A 3 6.06 25.84 -54.35
CA THR A 3 4.93 25.42 -53.51
C THR A 3 5.48 24.45 -52.45
N ASN A 4 5.61 24.98 -51.26
CA ASN A 4 5.80 24.20 -50.04
C ASN A 4 4.53 23.37 -49.79
N SER A 5 4.60 22.05 -49.88
CA SER A 5 3.60 21.15 -49.34
C SER A 5 4.07 20.64 -47.98
N LEU A 6 3.47 21.14 -46.92
CA LEU A 6 3.54 20.61 -45.58
C LEU A 6 2.86 19.25 -45.54
N SER A 7 3.64 18.19 -45.56
CA SER A 7 3.16 16.83 -45.25
C SER A 7 3.64 16.43 -43.86
N TYR A 8 3.03 16.97 -42.82
CA TYR A 8 3.02 16.40 -41.47
C TYR A 8 1.74 15.56 -41.30
N MET A 9 1.66 14.45 -41.97
CA MET A 9 0.78 13.36 -41.59
C MET A 9 1.63 12.31 -40.88
N GLY A 10 1.90 12.52 -39.60
CA GLY A 10 2.31 11.43 -38.73
C GLY A 10 1.21 10.39 -38.77
N SER A 11 1.50 9.21 -39.30
CA SER A 11 0.59 8.06 -39.25
C SER A 11 0.39 7.73 -37.77
N TRP A 12 -0.76 8.07 -37.22
CA TRP A 12 -1.20 7.56 -35.93
C TRP A 12 -1.40 6.07 -36.09
N CYS A 13 -0.43 5.27 -35.65
CA CYS A 13 -0.61 3.85 -35.46
C CYS A 13 -1.41 3.65 -34.18
N TYR A 14 -2.71 3.38 -34.32
CA TYR A 14 -3.53 2.90 -33.23
C TYR A 14 -3.14 1.45 -32.96
N GLU A 15 -2.40 1.22 -31.87
CA GLU A 15 -2.24 -0.13 -31.34
C GLU A 15 -3.42 -0.40 -30.41
N PRO A 16 -4.25 -1.43 -30.69
CA PRO A 16 -5.32 -1.83 -29.79
C PRO A 16 -4.73 -2.15 -28.43
N ALA A 17 -5.34 -1.69 -27.34
CA ALA A 17 -4.90 -2.00 -26.01
C ALA A 17 -4.78 -3.53 -25.84
N ALA A 18 -3.65 -4.00 -25.30
CA ALA A 18 -3.31 -5.43 -25.22
C ALA A 18 -4.28 -6.27 -24.38
N ASP A 19 -5.27 -5.65 -23.77
CA ASP A 19 -6.26 -6.25 -22.87
C ASP A 19 -7.71 -6.20 -23.42
N LEU A 20 -7.93 -5.74 -24.66
CA LEU A 20 -9.26 -5.60 -25.28
C LEU A 20 -10.06 -6.92 -25.29
N ASP A 21 -9.37 -8.05 -25.42
CA ASP A 21 -10.00 -9.39 -25.48
C ASP A 21 -10.03 -10.11 -24.12
N GLN A 22 -9.65 -9.43 -23.03
CA GLN A 22 -9.58 -10.06 -21.73
C GLN A 22 -10.81 -9.76 -20.88
N SER A 23 -11.29 -10.78 -20.16
CA SER A 23 -12.34 -10.58 -19.16
C SER A 23 -11.87 -9.59 -18.08
N LEU A 24 -12.82 -8.82 -17.52
CA LEU A 24 -12.54 -7.90 -16.41
C LEU A 24 -11.72 -8.57 -15.27
N ALA A 25 -12.05 -9.82 -14.93
CA ALA A 25 -11.33 -10.59 -13.95
C ALA A 25 -9.87 -10.89 -14.36
N GLY A 26 -9.60 -11.11 -15.65
CA GLY A 26 -8.25 -11.27 -16.19
C GLY A 26 -7.44 -9.99 -16.10
N ARG A 27 -8.03 -8.86 -16.48
CA ARG A 27 -7.41 -7.52 -16.38
C ARG A 27 -7.07 -7.15 -14.93
N LEU A 28 -7.97 -7.44 -13.98
CA LEU A 28 -7.76 -7.16 -12.56
C LEU A 28 -6.69 -8.03 -11.90
N ARG A 29 -6.38 -9.21 -12.46
CA ARG A 29 -5.30 -10.10 -11.95
C ARG A 29 -3.91 -9.70 -12.41
N ARG A 30 -3.78 -8.92 -13.50
CA ARG A 30 -2.47 -8.47 -13.99
C ARG A 30 -1.93 -7.32 -13.14
N PHE A 31 -0.61 -7.30 -13.01
CA PHE A 31 0.12 -6.19 -12.42
C PHE A 31 1.38 -5.93 -13.26
N PRO A 32 1.75 -4.67 -13.62
CA PRO A 32 1.04 -3.42 -13.31
C PRO A 32 -0.32 -3.32 -14.03
N ARG A 33 -1.26 -2.56 -13.45
CA ARG A 33 -2.61 -2.36 -13.99
C ARG A 33 -2.67 -1.12 -14.85
N GLU A 34 -3.35 -1.22 -15.99
CA GLU A 34 -3.61 -0.06 -16.85
C GLU A 34 -4.56 0.93 -16.16
N PRO A 35 -4.38 2.24 -16.40
CA PRO A 35 -5.28 3.27 -15.89
C PRO A 35 -6.70 3.07 -16.47
N ASP A 36 -7.71 3.02 -15.61
CA ASP A 36 -9.12 2.95 -15.97
C ASP A 36 -9.90 4.02 -15.21
N VAL A 37 -10.52 4.94 -15.93
CA VAL A 37 -11.24 6.09 -15.36
C VAL A 37 -12.42 5.63 -14.51
N THR A 38 -13.11 4.56 -14.91
CA THR A 38 -14.26 4.03 -14.15
C THR A 38 -13.82 3.42 -12.84
N VAL A 39 -12.71 2.67 -12.85
CA VAL A 39 -12.08 2.13 -11.63
C VAL A 39 -11.63 3.25 -10.71
N TYR A 40 -11.09 4.35 -11.27
CA TYR A 40 -10.68 5.51 -10.49
C TYR A 40 -11.86 6.23 -9.83
N ALA A 41 -12.93 6.46 -10.58
CA ALA A 41 -14.14 7.08 -10.04
C ALA A 41 -14.76 6.21 -8.94
N LEU A 42 -14.89 4.91 -9.17
CA LEU A 42 -15.44 3.96 -8.20
C LEU A 42 -14.58 3.88 -6.93
N ARG A 43 -13.26 3.83 -7.07
CA ARG A 43 -12.32 3.84 -5.93
C ARG A 43 -12.42 5.12 -5.12
N SER A 44 -12.49 6.27 -5.79
CA SER A 44 -12.62 7.57 -5.12
C SER A 44 -13.94 7.67 -4.36
N PHE A 45 -15.04 7.22 -4.95
CA PHE A 45 -16.35 7.17 -4.28
C PHE A 45 -16.32 6.22 -3.07
N ALA A 46 -15.80 5.00 -3.24
CA ALA A 46 -15.66 4.04 -2.15
C ALA A 46 -14.80 4.60 -1.01
N ALA A 47 -13.73 5.31 -1.33
CA ALA A 47 -12.87 5.95 -0.33
C ALA A 47 -13.59 7.08 0.44
N LEU A 48 -14.45 7.85 -0.20
CA LEU A 48 -15.24 8.88 0.48
C LEU A 48 -16.24 8.25 1.46
N VAL A 49 -16.97 7.23 1.03
CA VAL A 49 -17.90 6.47 1.87
C VAL A 49 -17.15 5.84 3.05
N LEU A 50 -16.01 5.21 2.78
CA LEU A 50 -15.16 4.60 3.81
C LEU A 50 -14.68 5.62 4.84
N ARG A 51 -14.20 6.78 4.40
CA ARG A 51 -13.78 7.87 5.30
C ARG A 51 -14.90 8.35 6.19
N GLY A 52 -16.09 8.53 5.63
CA GLY A 52 -17.29 8.89 6.38
C GLY A 52 -17.60 7.84 7.46
N TRP A 53 -17.58 6.57 7.08
CA TRP A 53 -17.83 5.46 8.00
C TRP A 53 -16.74 5.36 9.10
N LEU A 54 -15.46 5.45 8.75
CA LEU A 54 -14.37 5.43 9.74
C LEU A 54 -14.46 6.62 10.71
N ARG A 55 -14.84 7.80 10.22
CA ARG A 55 -15.01 8.99 11.09
C ARG A 55 -16.23 8.89 12.01
N LEU A 56 -17.36 8.46 11.48
CA LEU A 56 -18.62 8.46 12.24
C LEU A 56 -18.72 7.23 13.16
N TYR A 57 -18.44 6.05 12.64
CA TYR A 57 -18.60 4.79 13.38
C TYR A 57 -17.42 4.48 14.30
N HIS A 58 -16.21 4.76 13.83
CA HIS A 58 -14.98 4.46 14.55
C HIS A 58 -14.28 5.69 15.15
N ARG A 59 -14.78 6.89 14.89
CA ARG A 59 -14.16 8.14 15.36
C ARG A 59 -12.65 8.16 15.06
N LEU A 60 -12.29 7.79 13.82
CA LEU A 60 -10.90 7.72 13.39
C LEU A 60 -10.21 9.08 13.52
N GLU A 61 -9.15 9.11 14.31
CA GLU A 61 -8.22 10.23 14.46
C GLU A 61 -6.92 9.89 13.71
N ILE A 62 -6.37 10.86 12.97
CA ILE A 62 -5.12 10.70 12.21
C ILE A 62 -4.17 11.81 12.62
N GLU A 63 -3.03 11.43 13.18
CA GLU A 63 -1.97 12.32 13.63
C GLU A 63 -0.75 12.19 12.72
N GLY A 64 -0.05 13.29 12.45
CA GLY A 64 1.20 13.27 11.70
C GLY A 64 1.06 13.16 10.18
N GLN A 65 -0.09 13.47 9.57
CA GLN A 65 -0.27 13.45 8.10
C GLN A 65 0.74 14.32 7.36
N GLN A 66 1.25 15.38 7.97
CA GLN A 66 2.29 16.26 7.43
C GLN A 66 3.63 15.55 7.19
N ASN A 67 3.85 14.39 7.80
CA ASN A 67 5.05 13.58 7.62
C ASN A 67 5.05 12.75 6.33
N LEU A 68 3.92 12.70 5.60
CA LEU A 68 3.83 11.95 4.35
C LEU A 68 4.55 12.69 3.22
N PRO A 69 5.59 12.11 2.59
CA PRO A 69 6.34 12.71 1.49
C PRO A 69 5.59 12.51 0.15
N LEU A 70 4.47 13.23 -0.03
CA LEU A 70 3.51 13.02 -1.12
C LEU A 70 4.03 13.38 -2.52
N ASP A 71 5.18 14.01 -2.64
CA ASP A 71 5.84 14.42 -3.88
C ASP A 71 6.75 13.35 -4.49
N GLN A 72 7.04 12.30 -3.74
CA GLN A 72 7.91 11.17 -4.16
C GLN A 72 7.29 9.81 -3.82
N SER A 73 7.95 8.73 -4.27
CA SER A 73 7.59 7.37 -3.84
C SER A 73 8.01 7.13 -2.40
N PHE A 74 7.22 6.40 -1.63
CA PHE A 74 7.55 6.05 -0.25
C PHE A 74 6.87 4.76 0.21
N VAL A 75 7.37 4.23 1.32
CA VAL A 75 6.79 3.05 1.98
C VAL A 75 6.09 3.50 3.26
N MET A 76 4.88 3.04 3.51
CA MET A 76 4.23 3.11 4.83
C MET A 76 4.39 1.76 5.51
N ALA A 77 5.05 1.73 6.66
CA ALA A 77 5.30 0.52 7.44
C ALA A 77 4.53 0.60 8.77
N ALA A 78 3.63 -0.35 9.01
CA ALA A 78 2.75 -0.31 10.17
C ALA A 78 2.68 -1.65 10.91
N ASN A 79 2.28 -1.62 12.19
CA ASN A 79 1.80 -2.81 12.89
C ASN A 79 0.52 -3.35 12.26
N HIS A 80 0.28 -4.66 12.40
CA HIS A 80 -0.87 -5.31 11.76
C HIS A 80 -1.71 -6.11 12.75
N SER A 81 -2.87 -5.61 13.06
CA SER A 81 -3.79 -6.23 14.00
C SER A 81 -5.19 -6.50 13.43
N SER A 82 -5.55 -5.78 12.35
CA SER A 82 -6.89 -5.79 11.80
C SER A 82 -6.91 -5.56 10.28
N HIS A 83 -7.96 -5.98 9.61
CA HIS A 83 -8.24 -5.53 8.24
C HIS A 83 -8.52 -4.02 8.15
N LEU A 84 -8.94 -3.40 9.27
CA LEU A 84 -9.15 -1.95 9.36
C LEU A 84 -7.86 -1.15 9.18
N ASP A 85 -6.68 -1.73 9.48
CA ASP A 85 -5.39 -1.06 9.38
C ASP A 85 -5.13 -0.53 7.96
N THR A 86 -5.32 -1.40 6.96
CA THR A 86 -5.18 -1.00 5.55
C THR A 86 -6.16 0.12 5.17
N LEU A 87 -7.42 0.01 5.62
CA LEU A 87 -8.45 1.00 5.33
C LEU A 87 -8.14 2.36 5.96
N CYS A 88 -7.60 2.37 7.18
CA CYS A 88 -7.18 3.59 7.87
C CYS A 88 -5.97 4.25 7.18
N LEU A 89 -4.96 3.46 6.71
CA LEU A 89 -3.84 4.00 5.93
C LEU A 89 -4.33 4.63 4.62
N LEU A 90 -5.21 3.96 3.89
CA LEU A 90 -5.78 4.53 2.67
C LEU A 90 -6.62 5.79 2.97
N ALA A 91 -7.34 5.82 4.09
CA ALA A 91 -8.09 6.99 4.50
C ALA A 91 -7.21 8.20 4.87
N SER A 92 -5.95 7.99 5.25
CA SER A 92 -4.98 9.05 5.56
C SER A 92 -4.39 9.73 4.32
N LEU A 93 -4.46 9.11 3.15
CA LEU A 93 -3.88 9.62 1.91
C LEU A 93 -4.87 10.56 1.19
N PRO A 94 -4.41 11.61 0.47
CA PRO A 94 -5.26 12.38 -0.43
C PRO A 94 -5.92 11.50 -1.50
N LEU A 95 -7.14 11.85 -1.95
CA LEU A 95 -7.87 11.06 -2.96
C LEU A 95 -7.06 10.85 -4.24
N GLN A 96 -6.34 11.89 -4.69
CA GLN A 96 -5.49 11.81 -5.89
C GLN A 96 -4.34 10.80 -5.77
N LYS A 97 -3.93 10.45 -4.54
CA LYS A 97 -2.85 9.49 -4.28
C LYS A 97 -3.32 8.05 -4.13
N LEU A 98 -4.64 7.81 -3.98
CA LEU A 98 -5.18 6.45 -3.78
C LEU A 98 -4.90 5.51 -4.95
N HIS A 99 -4.81 6.04 -6.16
CA HIS A 99 -4.51 5.23 -7.36
C HIS A 99 -3.05 4.76 -7.41
N ARG A 100 -2.18 5.43 -6.64
CA ARG A 100 -0.76 5.14 -6.51
C ARG A 100 -0.41 4.49 -5.17
N ALA A 101 -1.41 4.14 -4.37
CA ALA A 101 -1.24 3.43 -3.11
C ALA A 101 -1.50 1.93 -3.31
N PHE A 102 -0.52 1.11 -2.95
CA PHE A 102 -0.49 -0.33 -3.19
C PHE A 102 -0.23 -1.08 -1.89
N PRO A 103 -1.27 -1.50 -1.17
CA PRO A 103 -1.11 -2.41 -0.03
C PRO A 103 -0.62 -3.78 -0.50
N ALA A 104 0.48 -4.26 0.09
CA ALA A 104 0.94 -5.62 -0.11
C ALA A 104 0.00 -6.61 0.58
N ALA A 105 -0.79 -7.31 -0.22
CA ALA A 105 -1.78 -8.27 0.26
C ALA A 105 -1.33 -9.70 -0.02
N ALA A 106 -1.54 -10.58 0.96
CA ALA A 106 -1.21 -11.99 0.81
C ALA A 106 -1.98 -12.63 -0.33
N GLU A 107 -1.26 -13.17 -1.30
CA GLU A 107 -1.81 -13.81 -2.50
C GLU A 107 -2.74 -14.97 -2.15
N ASP A 108 -2.35 -15.78 -1.18
CA ASP A 108 -3.07 -16.93 -0.67
C ASP A 108 -4.40 -16.59 0.02
N TYR A 109 -4.60 -15.34 0.43
CA TYR A 109 -5.81 -14.91 1.13
C TYR A 109 -6.78 -14.11 0.25
N PHE A 110 -6.29 -13.14 -0.51
CA PHE A 110 -7.13 -12.19 -1.24
C PHE A 110 -7.47 -12.62 -2.67
N PHE A 111 -6.66 -13.49 -3.28
CA PHE A 111 -6.78 -13.82 -4.70
C PHE A 111 -7.43 -15.19 -4.98
N VAL A 112 -7.96 -15.86 -3.95
CA VAL A 112 -8.58 -17.20 -4.08
C VAL A 112 -10.01 -17.12 -4.62
N ARG A 113 -10.82 -16.12 -4.22
CA ARG A 113 -12.21 -15.97 -4.65
C ARG A 113 -12.39 -14.71 -5.50
N SER A 114 -13.19 -14.81 -6.57
CA SER A 114 -13.41 -13.70 -7.51
C SER A 114 -13.99 -12.43 -6.86
N SER A 115 -14.87 -12.56 -5.87
CA SER A 115 -15.42 -11.43 -5.12
C SER A 115 -14.38 -10.74 -4.24
N GLN A 116 -13.51 -11.52 -3.58
CA GLN A 116 -12.41 -10.98 -2.76
C GLN A 116 -11.35 -10.31 -3.65
N LEU A 117 -11.06 -10.89 -4.82
CA LEU A 117 -10.19 -10.28 -5.82
C LEU A 117 -10.72 -8.92 -6.27
N ALA A 118 -12.02 -8.81 -6.57
CA ALA A 118 -12.63 -7.55 -7.01
C ALA A 118 -12.50 -6.47 -5.93
N ILE A 119 -12.82 -6.78 -4.68
CA ILE A 119 -12.70 -5.85 -3.55
C ILE A 119 -11.23 -5.45 -3.34
N ALA A 120 -10.31 -6.41 -3.30
CA ALA A 120 -8.88 -6.15 -3.10
C ALA A 120 -8.30 -5.27 -4.21
N THR A 121 -8.75 -5.47 -5.46
CA THR A 121 -8.20 -4.76 -6.61
C THR A 121 -8.87 -3.41 -6.83
N ILE A 122 -10.19 -3.34 -6.80
CA ILE A 122 -10.95 -2.12 -7.12
C ILE A 122 -10.89 -1.15 -5.93
N ALA A 123 -11.28 -1.61 -4.74
CA ALA A 123 -11.38 -0.74 -3.57
C ALA A 123 -10.01 -0.42 -2.95
N VAL A 124 -9.12 -1.41 -2.87
CA VAL A 124 -7.88 -1.32 -2.08
C VAL A 124 -6.63 -1.22 -2.96
N ASN A 125 -6.70 -1.52 -4.26
CA ASN A 125 -5.55 -1.55 -5.17
C ASN A 125 -4.42 -2.49 -4.72
N ALA A 126 -4.78 -3.64 -4.15
CA ALA A 126 -3.83 -4.54 -3.52
C ALA A 126 -2.78 -5.10 -4.50
N LEU A 127 -1.52 -5.10 -4.05
CA LEU A 127 -0.39 -5.77 -4.70
C LEU A 127 -0.34 -7.22 -4.22
N PRO A 128 -0.37 -8.22 -5.13
CA PRO A 128 -0.21 -9.62 -4.73
C PRO A 128 1.19 -9.85 -4.15
N PHE A 129 1.27 -10.35 -2.92
CA PHE A 129 2.51 -10.63 -2.23
C PHE A 129 2.54 -12.09 -1.76
N SER A 130 3.45 -12.88 -2.33
CA SER A 130 3.67 -14.27 -1.90
C SER A 130 4.57 -14.32 -0.67
N ARG A 131 4.09 -14.96 0.41
CA ARG A 131 4.80 -15.05 1.70
C ARG A 131 5.68 -16.27 1.83
N HIS A 132 5.44 -17.31 1.02
CA HIS A 132 6.06 -18.62 1.19
C HIS A 132 6.82 -19.11 -0.03
N HIS A 133 6.26 -19.03 -1.24
CA HIS A 133 6.83 -19.67 -2.41
C HIS A 133 7.63 -18.76 -3.34
N GLN A 134 7.31 -17.46 -3.41
CA GLN A 134 7.93 -16.50 -4.33
C GLN A 134 8.28 -15.18 -3.64
N VAL A 135 8.80 -15.26 -2.41
CA VAL A 135 9.11 -14.05 -1.61
C VAL A 135 10.07 -13.12 -2.35
N ARG A 136 11.12 -13.66 -2.98
CA ARG A 136 12.09 -12.87 -3.73
C ARG A 136 11.43 -12.09 -4.85
N ARG A 137 10.61 -12.76 -5.68
CA ARG A 137 9.86 -12.10 -6.75
C ARG A 137 8.91 -11.01 -6.23
N SER A 138 8.27 -11.23 -5.09
CA SER A 138 7.41 -10.22 -4.47
C SER A 138 8.20 -9.00 -3.98
N LEU A 139 9.43 -9.20 -3.46
CA LEU A 139 10.31 -8.10 -3.08
C LEU A 139 10.81 -7.33 -4.32
N ASP A 140 11.16 -8.03 -5.40
CA ASP A 140 11.57 -7.41 -6.66
C ASP A 140 10.44 -6.55 -7.25
N LEU A 141 9.20 -7.04 -7.24
CA LEU A 141 8.01 -6.27 -7.64
C LEU A 141 7.79 -5.03 -6.76
N CYS A 142 8.05 -5.11 -5.46
CA CYS A 142 7.99 -3.93 -4.58
C CYS A 142 9.06 -2.90 -4.97
N GLY A 143 10.28 -3.34 -5.28
CA GLY A 143 11.36 -2.47 -5.76
C GLY A 143 11.02 -1.80 -7.08
N GLU A 144 10.50 -2.56 -8.04
CA GLU A 144 10.04 -2.05 -9.33
C GLU A 144 8.91 -1.03 -9.16
N LEU A 145 7.90 -1.33 -8.32
CA LEU A 145 6.82 -0.40 -7.99
C LEU A 145 7.37 0.94 -7.49
N LEU A 146 8.33 0.90 -6.57
CA LEU A 146 8.89 2.09 -5.94
C LEU A 146 9.83 2.89 -6.86
N SER A 147 10.34 2.28 -7.93
CA SER A 147 11.14 2.99 -8.95
C SER A 147 10.30 3.95 -9.80
N HIS A 148 8.99 3.74 -9.88
CA HIS A 148 8.05 4.64 -10.54
C HIS A 148 7.64 5.77 -9.60
N ALA A 149 7.91 7.01 -9.99
CA ALA A 149 7.72 8.18 -9.15
C ALA A 149 6.28 8.36 -8.63
N GLY A 150 6.17 8.61 -7.33
CA GLY A 150 4.91 8.92 -6.64
C GLY A 150 4.08 7.70 -6.23
N ASN A 151 4.61 6.47 -6.36
CA ASN A 151 3.95 5.28 -5.87
C ASN A 151 4.15 5.10 -4.35
N ILE A 152 3.12 4.60 -3.68
CA ILE A 152 3.07 4.41 -2.24
C ILE A 152 2.89 2.92 -1.97
N LEU A 153 3.88 2.30 -1.36
CA LEU A 153 3.80 0.91 -0.94
C LEU A 153 3.37 0.84 0.53
N ILE A 154 2.31 0.11 0.83
CA ILE A 154 1.84 -0.13 2.20
C ILE A 154 2.26 -1.53 2.61
N LEU A 155 3.08 -1.63 3.65
CA LEU A 155 3.59 -2.89 4.18
C LEU A 155 3.24 -3.08 5.64
N PHE A 156 2.97 -4.34 5.99
CA PHE A 156 2.88 -4.82 7.36
C PHE A 156 4.02 -5.82 7.58
N PRO A 157 5.18 -5.36 8.10
CA PRO A 157 6.39 -6.18 8.12
C PRO A 157 6.32 -7.40 9.03
N GLU A 158 5.33 -7.48 9.93
CA GLU A 158 5.02 -8.69 10.72
C GLU A 158 4.64 -9.89 9.82
N GLY A 159 4.10 -9.61 8.62
CA GLY A 159 3.70 -10.60 7.63
C GLY A 159 2.38 -11.32 7.96
N THR A 160 1.80 -11.12 9.13
CA THR A 160 0.47 -11.63 9.53
C THR A 160 -0.14 -10.72 10.58
N ARG A 161 -1.46 -10.75 10.72
CA ARG A 161 -2.14 -10.03 11.82
C ARG A 161 -1.82 -10.69 13.16
N THR A 162 -1.54 -9.87 14.18
CA THR A 162 -1.38 -10.34 15.55
C THR A 162 -2.66 -10.97 16.10
N THR A 163 -2.53 -11.90 17.01
CA THR A 163 -3.64 -12.52 17.76
C THR A 163 -3.70 -12.02 19.21
N SER A 164 -2.65 -11.40 19.72
CA SER A 164 -2.57 -10.81 21.06
C SER A 164 -2.87 -9.32 21.13
N GLY A 165 -2.76 -8.61 19.98
CA GLY A 165 -2.79 -7.16 19.93
C GLY A 165 -1.42 -6.51 20.09
N GLU A 166 -0.39 -7.27 20.42
CA GLU A 166 0.99 -6.78 20.55
C GLU A 166 1.69 -6.71 19.19
N ILE A 167 2.67 -5.83 19.06
CA ILE A 167 3.47 -5.69 17.83
C ILE A 167 4.51 -6.81 17.80
N GLY A 168 4.41 -7.66 16.80
CA GLY A 168 5.34 -8.74 16.56
C GLY A 168 6.70 -8.28 16.01
N GLU A 169 7.58 -9.25 15.75
CA GLU A 169 8.85 -8.99 15.09
C GLU A 169 8.66 -8.64 13.61
N PHE A 170 9.43 -7.67 13.12
CA PHE A 170 9.43 -7.27 11.71
C PHE A 170 10.38 -8.16 10.92
N ARG A 171 9.86 -8.74 9.83
CA ARG A 171 10.65 -9.57 8.92
C ARG A 171 11.64 -8.72 8.12
N SER A 172 12.82 -9.28 7.83
CA SER A 172 13.90 -8.61 7.07
C SER A 172 13.53 -8.21 5.63
N GLY A 173 12.35 -8.60 5.14
CA GLY A 173 11.88 -8.25 3.79
C GLY A 173 11.81 -6.75 3.53
N ILE A 174 11.32 -5.98 4.52
CA ILE A 174 11.26 -4.51 4.39
C ILE A 174 12.67 -3.91 4.34
N GLY A 175 13.60 -4.41 5.14
CA GLY A 175 14.99 -3.98 5.10
C GLY A 175 15.65 -4.26 3.75
N LYS A 176 15.36 -5.40 3.11
CA LYS A 176 15.88 -5.72 1.76
C LYS A 176 15.37 -4.76 0.69
N ILE A 177 14.14 -4.27 0.79
CA ILE A 177 13.58 -3.27 -0.14
C ILE A 177 14.26 -1.91 0.04
N LEU A 178 14.62 -1.55 1.27
CA LEU A 178 15.07 -0.20 1.64
C LEU A 178 16.58 -0.04 1.71
N ALA A 179 17.35 -1.12 1.90
CA ALA A 179 18.81 -1.06 1.97
C ALA A 179 19.41 -0.48 0.67
N GLY A 180 20.21 0.58 0.79
CA GLY A 180 20.80 1.30 -0.33
C GLY A 180 19.80 2.14 -1.15
N SER A 181 18.52 2.22 -0.73
CA SER A 181 17.48 2.97 -1.43
C SER A 181 17.32 4.38 -0.85
N ARG A 182 17.05 5.36 -1.74
CA ARG A 182 16.64 6.71 -1.34
C ARG A 182 15.15 6.83 -1.04
N VAL A 183 14.38 5.78 -1.27
CA VAL A 183 12.95 5.75 -0.99
C VAL A 183 12.72 5.84 0.53
N PRO A 184 12.00 6.87 1.02
CA PRO A 184 11.74 6.97 2.45
C PRO A 184 10.70 5.95 2.91
N VAL A 185 10.85 5.50 4.15
CA VAL A 185 9.83 4.73 4.86
C VAL A 185 9.23 5.59 5.98
N VAL A 186 7.92 5.57 6.08
CA VAL A 186 7.12 6.29 7.08
C VAL A 186 6.58 5.27 8.06
N PRO A 187 7.07 5.25 9.31
CA PRO A 187 6.54 4.38 10.35
C PRO A 187 5.13 4.84 10.76
N CYS A 188 4.21 3.91 10.87
CA CYS A 188 2.82 4.15 11.24
C CYS A 188 2.40 3.23 12.39
N PHE A 189 1.59 3.73 13.30
CA PHE A 189 1.10 2.94 14.43
C PHE A 189 -0.42 3.05 14.56
N PHE A 190 -1.06 1.89 14.75
CA PHE A 190 -2.49 1.79 15.00
C PHE A 190 -2.81 1.48 16.45
N CYS A 191 -3.77 2.22 17.00
CA CYS A 191 -4.43 1.92 18.26
C CYS A 191 -5.94 1.70 18.03
N GLY A 192 -6.52 0.74 18.75
CA GLY A 192 -7.97 0.46 18.74
C GLY A 192 -8.43 -0.50 17.63
N THR A 193 -7.66 -0.74 16.58
CA THR A 193 -8.07 -1.60 15.45
C THR A 193 -8.19 -3.07 15.84
N PHE A 194 -7.34 -3.55 16.74
CA PHE A 194 -7.44 -4.91 17.29
C PHE A 194 -8.76 -5.13 18.03
N GLN A 195 -9.15 -4.19 18.91
CA GLN A 195 -10.39 -4.28 19.67
C GLN A 195 -11.62 -4.07 18.79
N ALA A 196 -11.48 -3.29 17.70
CA ALA A 196 -12.57 -3.05 16.77
C ALA A 196 -12.87 -4.26 15.88
N LEU A 197 -11.85 -4.90 15.32
CA LEU A 197 -12.02 -6.05 14.41
C LEU A 197 -10.81 -7.00 14.53
N PRO A 198 -10.74 -7.84 15.58
CA PRO A 198 -9.66 -8.81 15.73
C PRO A 198 -9.70 -9.88 14.64
N LYS A 199 -8.59 -10.60 14.47
CA LYS A 199 -8.50 -11.73 13.52
C LYS A 199 -9.57 -12.77 13.84
N GLY A 200 -10.39 -13.11 12.83
CA GLY A 200 -11.51 -14.08 12.97
C GLY A 200 -12.86 -13.44 13.27
N ALA A 201 -12.94 -12.16 13.64
CA ALA A 201 -14.20 -11.46 13.78
C ALA A 201 -14.81 -11.12 12.40
N TRP A 202 -16.15 -11.19 12.32
CA TRP A 202 -16.91 -10.95 11.08
C TRP A 202 -17.40 -9.50 10.97
N PHE A 203 -17.70 -8.87 12.10
CA PHE A 203 -18.24 -7.52 12.14
C PHE A 203 -17.38 -6.60 13.02
N PRO A 204 -17.08 -5.38 12.57
CA PRO A 204 -16.36 -4.41 13.37
C PRO A 204 -17.24 -3.89 14.51
N ARG A 205 -16.66 -3.75 15.69
CA ARG A 205 -17.28 -3.14 16.87
C ARG A 205 -16.99 -1.65 16.87
N PRO A 206 -17.93 -0.78 17.32
CA PRO A 206 -17.69 0.65 17.41
C PRO A 206 -16.62 0.94 18.49
N ARG A 207 -15.44 1.30 18.03
CA ARG A 207 -14.27 1.66 18.86
C ARG A 207 -13.59 2.88 18.25
N SER A 208 -13.06 3.74 19.08
CA SER A 208 -12.19 4.83 18.62
C SER A 208 -10.90 4.24 18.06
N LEU A 209 -10.54 4.68 16.85
CA LEU A 209 -9.32 4.29 16.17
C LEU A 209 -8.39 5.49 16.11
N ARG A 210 -7.11 5.25 16.31
CA ARG A 210 -6.07 6.27 16.12
C ARG A 210 -4.97 5.73 15.23
N LEU A 211 -4.61 6.54 14.23
CA LEU A 211 -3.46 6.31 13.35
C LEU A 211 -2.43 7.41 13.63
N ARG A 212 -1.24 7.02 14.05
CA ARG A 212 -0.09 7.92 14.23
C ARG A 212 0.91 7.68 13.11
N ILE A 213 1.33 8.75 12.43
CA ILE A 213 2.25 8.73 11.31
C ILE A 213 3.52 9.43 11.76
N GLY A 214 4.62 8.69 11.85
CA GLY A 214 5.92 9.19 12.28
C GLY A 214 6.70 9.91 11.17
N PRO A 215 7.84 10.52 11.50
CA PRO A 215 8.71 11.15 10.51
C PRO A 215 9.31 10.11 9.57
N PRO A 216 9.52 10.46 8.28
CA PRO A 216 10.14 9.57 7.31
C PRO A 216 11.59 9.26 7.65
N ARG A 217 12.05 8.05 7.32
CA ARG A 217 13.43 7.56 7.47
C ARG A 217 13.95 7.08 6.14
N THR A 218 15.26 7.19 5.90
CA THR A 218 15.92 6.71 4.66
C THR A 218 17.16 5.90 5.01
N TYR A 219 17.49 4.92 4.16
CA TYR A 219 18.62 4.00 4.37
C TYR A 219 19.52 3.94 3.13
N ALA A 220 19.71 5.09 2.48
CA ALA A 220 20.47 5.19 1.22
C ALA A 220 21.94 4.76 1.33
N THR A 221 22.54 4.87 2.52
CA THR A 221 23.96 4.52 2.78
C THR A 221 24.13 3.09 3.29
N ALA A 222 23.03 2.37 3.58
CA ALA A 222 23.09 1.01 4.07
C ALA A 222 23.51 0.04 2.97
N THR A 223 24.31 -0.96 3.31
CA THR A 223 24.72 -2.03 2.41
C THR A 223 23.56 -2.99 2.13
N GLN A 224 23.54 -3.58 0.92
CA GLN A 224 22.50 -4.53 0.54
C GLN A 224 22.86 -5.97 0.97
N ASP A 225 23.12 -6.12 2.26
CA ASP A 225 23.42 -7.41 2.87
C ASP A 225 22.35 -7.84 3.88
N ARG A 226 22.47 -9.05 4.41
CA ARG A 226 21.48 -9.61 5.34
C ARG A 226 21.46 -8.86 6.67
N ASN A 227 22.60 -8.49 7.19
CA ASN A 227 22.72 -7.85 8.50
C ASN A 227 22.09 -6.46 8.46
N SER A 228 22.41 -5.66 7.43
CA SER A 228 21.79 -4.35 7.20
C SER A 228 20.27 -4.45 7.05
N ALA A 229 19.78 -5.46 6.33
CA ALA A 229 18.34 -5.66 6.18
C ALA A 229 17.65 -6.00 7.53
N GLU A 230 18.27 -6.77 8.40
CA GLU A 230 17.77 -7.09 9.74
C GLU A 230 17.81 -5.87 10.66
N GLU A 231 18.88 -5.08 10.62
CA GLU A 231 19.02 -3.82 11.38
C GLU A 231 17.98 -2.78 10.97
N ILE A 232 17.79 -2.56 9.66
CA ILE A 232 16.76 -1.65 9.13
C ILE A 232 15.37 -2.08 9.60
N SER A 233 15.07 -3.37 9.55
CA SER A 233 13.76 -3.87 9.98
C SER A 233 13.53 -3.66 11.47
N ARG A 234 14.56 -3.80 12.30
CA ARG A 234 14.52 -3.53 13.72
C ARG A 234 14.34 -2.04 14.00
N ASP A 235 15.10 -1.17 13.33
CA ASP A 235 14.99 0.28 13.48
C ASP A 235 13.59 0.79 13.09
N ILE A 236 12.99 0.27 12.02
CA ILE A 236 11.63 0.61 11.65
C ILE A 236 10.61 0.13 12.70
N ARG A 237 10.81 -1.08 13.26
CA ARG A 237 9.96 -1.60 14.34
C ARG A 237 10.04 -0.71 15.58
N GLU A 238 11.22 -0.32 15.99
CA GLU A 238 11.44 0.60 17.11
C GLU A 238 10.78 1.95 16.87
N ALA A 239 10.86 2.46 15.63
CA ALA A 239 10.16 3.70 15.24
C ALA A 239 8.65 3.57 15.35
N VAL A 240 8.07 2.43 14.97
CA VAL A 240 6.63 2.15 15.13
C VAL A 240 6.27 2.03 16.62
N LEU A 241 7.08 1.33 17.42
CA LEU A 241 6.88 1.22 18.87
C LEU A 241 6.95 2.58 19.58
N ALA A 242 7.87 3.46 19.17
CA ALA A 242 7.99 4.80 19.73
C ALA A 242 6.73 5.67 19.50
N LEU A 243 5.92 5.35 18.47
CA LEU A 243 4.62 6.00 18.25
C LEU A 243 3.54 5.47 19.20
N SER A 244 3.68 4.29 19.78
CA SER A 244 2.71 3.74 20.73
C SER A 244 2.74 4.46 22.08
N SER A 245 3.91 4.94 22.51
CA SER A 245 4.14 5.57 23.82
C SER A 245 3.86 7.08 23.88
N LYS A 246 3.39 7.69 22.79
CA LYS A 246 2.95 9.10 22.79
C LYS A 246 1.50 9.19 23.26
N GLU A 247 1.26 8.99 24.54
CA GLU A 247 0.00 9.36 25.20
C GLU A 247 0.00 10.82 25.62
#